data_450185df37f2bd03f4120db490c8e999
#
_entry.id   450185df37f2bd03f4120db490c8e999
#
_cell.length_a   1.000
_cell.length_b   1.000
_cell.length_c   1.000
_cell.angle_alpha   90.00
_cell.angle_beta   90.00
_cell.angle_gamma   90.00
#
_symmetry.space_group_name_H-M   'P 1'
#
loop_
_entity.id
_entity.type
_entity.pdbx_description
1 polymer ?
#
loop_
_entity_poly.entity_id
_entity_poly.type
_entity_poly.pdbx_seq_one_letter_code
_entity_poly.pdbx_strand_id
1 'polypeptide(L)'
;MSKIDLRSASGLPIVFLDDELVFKDAGCKEKMVVGIDDIREQLLNKELDCPEVFYTKYKEVDTKDNLFKSKKIKVNIYTMLANLAGIEFVKTRTTRCKKYPRIIEILHGSGTILMQKYINPKDNKIIKAQAKKNQKIIIPAGYDFVIVNTRQNTPLIFLEVVHYLAIIRRTLDENSGMAYYVIRKNAKQEIVRNPNYKIVNEPEKIDTEKILKEYSITPKTTITKQIIRKNERFDWLSKEDAITY
;
A
#
# COMPACT_ATOMS: atom_id res chain seq x y z
N MET A 1 -3.57 26.01 3.75
CA MET A 1 -4.21 24.78 4.31
C MET A 1 -4.84 23.99 3.20
N SER A 2 -4.31 22.81 2.90
CA SER A 2 -4.86 21.95 1.85
C SER A 2 -5.85 20.95 2.48
N LYS A 3 -7.13 21.12 2.17
CA LYS A 3 -8.19 20.22 2.63
C LYS A 3 -8.55 19.26 1.50
N ILE A 4 -8.46 17.96 1.75
CA ILE A 4 -8.89 16.91 0.80
C ILE A 4 -10.06 16.15 1.44
N ASP A 5 -11.22 16.23 0.81
CA ASP A 5 -12.39 15.46 1.23
C ASP A 5 -12.28 14.01 0.73
N LEU A 6 -12.20 13.06 1.65
CA LEU A 6 -12.06 11.64 1.36
C LEU A 6 -13.37 10.85 1.54
N ARG A 7 -14.47 11.48 1.96
CA ARG A 7 -15.74 10.82 2.25
C ARG A 7 -16.27 10.00 1.06
N SER A 8 -16.23 10.59 -0.11
CA SER A 8 -16.66 9.90 -1.33
C SER A 8 -15.72 8.78 -1.73
N ALA A 9 -14.40 9.03 -1.66
CA ALA A 9 -13.38 8.09 -2.08
C ALA A 9 -13.19 6.91 -1.12
N SER A 10 -13.32 7.14 0.18
CA SER A 10 -13.15 6.09 1.20
C SER A 10 -14.47 5.43 1.62
N GLY A 11 -15.60 6.10 1.44
CA GLY A 11 -16.88 5.69 2.02
C GLY A 11 -16.97 5.88 3.54
N LEU A 12 -15.99 6.57 4.14
CA LEU A 12 -15.90 6.88 5.56
C LEU A 12 -15.95 8.40 5.79
N PRO A 13 -16.44 8.87 6.92
CA PRO A 13 -16.52 10.30 7.23
C PRO A 13 -15.15 10.87 7.64
N ILE A 14 -14.21 10.89 6.70
CA ILE A 14 -12.83 11.33 6.91
C ILE A 14 -12.43 12.44 5.94
N VAL A 15 -11.56 13.31 6.42
CA VAL A 15 -10.96 14.41 5.68
C VAL A 15 -9.46 14.42 5.95
N PHE A 16 -8.65 14.71 4.95
CA PHE A 16 -7.23 14.98 5.13
C PHE A 16 -7.05 16.49 5.21
N LEU A 17 -6.50 16.97 6.32
CA LEU A 17 -6.31 18.37 6.64
C LEU A 17 -4.96 18.53 7.35
N ASP A 18 -4.16 19.49 6.87
CA ASP A 18 -2.86 19.82 7.47
C ASP A 18 -2.00 18.58 7.73
N ASP A 19 -1.87 17.76 6.67
CA ASP A 19 -1.07 16.53 6.61
C ASP A 19 -1.54 15.38 7.51
N GLU A 20 -2.73 15.50 8.11
CA GLU A 20 -3.32 14.48 8.97
C GLU A 20 -4.75 14.07 8.54
N LEU A 21 -5.15 12.86 8.94
CA LEU A 21 -6.55 12.44 8.83
C LEU A 21 -7.37 12.93 10.02
N VAL A 22 -8.46 13.60 9.72
CA VAL A 22 -9.47 14.02 10.69
C VAL A 22 -10.69 13.11 10.53
N PHE A 23 -11.09 12.49 11.61
CA PHE A 23 -12.23 11.57 11.70
C PHE A 23 -13.42 12.28 12.36
N LYS A 24 -14.61 12.18 11.76
CA LYS A 24 -15.83 12.80 12.33
C LYS A 24 -16.63 11.80 13.16
N ASP A 25 -17.09 10.69 12.55
CA ASP A 25 -17.86 9.62 13.18
C ASP A 25 -17.19 8.25 12.95
N ALA A 26 -15.89 8.26 12.85
CA ALA A 26 -15.01 7.12 12.74
C ALA A 26 -13.80 7.38 13.63
N GLY A 27 -12.93 6.37 13.76
CA GLY A 27 -11.67 6.52 14.48
C GLY A 27 -10.66 5.48 14.02
N CYS A 28 -9.47 5.56 14.53
CA CYS A 28 -8.44 4.53 14.37
C CYS A 28 -7.99 4.04 15.75
N LYS A 29 -7.57 2.79 15.82
CA LYS A 29 -7.03 2.21 17.05
C LYS A 29 -5.68 2.79 17.41
N GLU A 30 -4.85 3.08 16.40
CA GLU A 30 -3.49 3.55 16.56
C GLU A 30 -3.08 4.40 15.37
N LYS A 31 -2.40 5.53 15.62
CA LYS A 31 -1.68 6.34 14.63
C LYS A 31 -0.19 6.05 14.76
N MET A 32 0.44 5.58 13.69
CA MET A 32 1.85 5.28 13.62
C MET A 32 2.53 6.16 12.57
N VAL A 33 3.46 6.99 12.99
CA VAL A 33 4.32 7.75 12.09
C VAL A 33 5.56 6.92 11.79
N VAL A 34 5.92 6.82 10.53
CA VAL A 34 7.10 6.10 10.05
C VAL A 34 8.11 7.12 9.54
N GLY A 35 9.20 7.26 10.26
CA GLY A 35 10.29 8.15 9.95
C GLY A 35 11.39 7.49 9.12
N ILE A 36 12.44 8.28 8.85
CA ILE A 36 13.58 7.82 8.06
C ILE A 36 14.31 6.65 8.75
N ASP A 37 14.50 6.68 10.06
CA ASP A 37 15.19 5.62 10.80
C ASP A 37 14.44 4.30 10.75
N ASP A 38 13.14 4.36 10.67
CA ASP A 38 12.29 3.19 10.51
C ASP A 38 12.46 2.47 9.17
N ILE A 39 12.93 3.15 8.14
CA ILE A 39 13.03 2.64 6.77
C ILE A 39 14.45 2.66 6.22
N ARG A 40 15.39 3.27 6.94
CA ARG A 40 16.80 3.49 6.54
C ARG A 40 17.43 2.27 5.87
N GLU A 41 17.25 1.08 6.44
CA GLU A 41 17.80 -0.16 5.89
C GLU A 41 17.26 -0.55 4.51
N GLN A 42 16.15 0.04 4.11
CA GLN A 42 15.50 -0.21 2.81
C GLN A 42 15.69 0.93 1.80
N LEU A 43 16.53 1.91 2.11
CA LEU A 43 16.80 3.03 1.22
C LEU A 43 17.96 2.73 0.28
N LEU A 44 17.94 3.36 -0.90
CA LEU A 44 19.03 3.36 -1.85
C LEU A 44 20.27 4.03 -1.25
N ASN A 45 20.09 5.15 -0.55
CA ASN A 45 21.13 5.83 0.22
C ASN A 45 20.73 5.85 1.69
N LYS A 46 21.52 5.16 2.53
CA LYS A 46 21.26 5.00 3.96
C LYS A 46 21.78 6.15 4.81
N GLU A 47 22.63 7.01 4.25
CA GLU A 47 23.27 8.13 4.95
C GLU A 47 22.40 9.41 5.00
N LEU A 48 21.16 9.32 4.51
CA LEU A 48 20.25 10.46 4.47
C LEU A 48 19.58 10.69 5.84
N ASP A 49 19.32 11.97 6.15
CA ASP A 49 18.58 12.39 7.33
C ASP A 49 17.24 13.05 6.98
N CYS A 50 16.86 13.06 5.71
CA CYS A 50 15.58 13.59 5.24
C CYS A 50 14.95 12.71 4.16
N PRO A 51 13.61 12.70 4.03
CA PRO A 51 12.66 13.43 4.87
C PRO A 51 12.48 12.75 6.24
N GLU A 52 12.14 13.53 7.26
CA GLU A 52 11.90 12.99 8.62
C GLU A 52 10.75 11.99 8.63
N VAL A 53 9.67 12.26 7.89
CA VAL A 53 8.49 11.43 7.82
C VAL A 53 8.32 10.88 6.41
N PHE A 54 8.21 9.56 6.31
CA PHE A 54 7.89 8.86 5.06
C PHE A 54 6.39 8.68 4.87
N TYR A 55 5.70 8.24 5.92
CA TYR A 55 4.24 8.10 5.90
C TYR A 55 3.66 7.97 7.31
N THR A 56 2.38 8.26 7.41
CA THR A 56 1.59 7.97 8.61
C THR A 56 0.61 6.84 8.30
N LYS A 57 0.52 5.86 9.19
CA LYS A 57 -0.43 4.75 9.14
C LYS A 57 -1.44 4.87 10.26
N TYR A 58 -2.71 4.91 9.90
CA TYR A 58 -3.85 4.84 10.80
C TYR A 58 -4.38 3.41 10.79
N LYS A 59 -4.14 2.68 11.88
CA LYS A 59 -4.46 1.25 12.00
C LYS A 59 -5.88 1.03 12.46
N GLU A 60 -6.50 -0.01 11.91
CA GLU A 60 -7.84 -0.47 12.30
C GLU A 60 -8.83 0.70 12.37
N VAL A 61 -8.93 1.43 11.25
CA VAL A 61 -9.93 2.50 11.09
C VAL A 61 -11.30 1.86 11.01
N ASP A 62 -12.22 2.31 11.86
CA ASP A 62 -13.59 1.79 11.90
C ASP A 62 -14.59 2.90 12.23
N THR A 63 -15.86 2.63 12.02
CA THR A 63 -16.96 3.46 12.50
C THR A 63 -17.14 3.28 14.02
N LYS A 64 -17.89 4.18 14.65
CA LYS A 64 -18.21 4.05 16.09
C LYS A 64 -18.87 2.71 16.44
N ASP A 65 -19.62 2.13 15.50
CA ASP A 65 -20.33 0.84 15.67
C ASP A 65 -19.45 -0.38 15.38
N ASN A 66 -18.13 -0.22 15.20
CA ASN A 66 -17.20 -1.30 14.89
C ASN A 66 -17.62 -2.15 13.67
N LEU A 67 -18.04 -1.49 12.61
CA LEU A 67 -18.64 -2.11 11.44
C LEU A 67 -17.70 -3.09 10.72
N PHE A 68 -16.44 -2.75 10.53
CA PHE A 68 -15.46 -3.63 9.88
C PHE A 68 -14.99 -4.75 10.81
N LYS A 69 -14.81 -4.44 12.09
CA LYS A 69 -14.46 -5.45 13.09
C LYS A 69 -15.53 -6.55 13.18
N SER A 70 -16.82 -6.20 13.15
CA SER A 70 -17.92 -7.17 13.14
C SER A 70 -17.89 -8.09 11.93
N LYS A 71 -17.31 -7.64 10.81
CA LYS A 71 -17.13 -8.38 9.55
C LYS A 71 -15.78 -9.13 9.45
N LYS A 72 -15.04 -9.20 10.55
CA LYS A 72 -13.71 -9.83 10.62
C LYS A 72 -12.70 -9.21 9.64
N ILE A 73 -12.76 -7.90 9.46
CA ILE A 73 -11.91 -7.13 8.55
C ILE A 73 -11.21 -6.01 9.32
N LYS A 74 -9.97 -5.74 8.97
CA LYS A 74 -9.23 -4.54 9.36
C LYS A 74 -9.08 -3.63 8.17
N VAL A 75 -9.36 -2.34 8.37
CA VAL A 75 -9.09 -1.27 7.42
C VAL A 75 -7.98 -0.40 7.98
N ASN A 76 -6.90 -0.26 7.24
CA ASN A 76 -5.83 0.68 7.56
C ASN A 76 -5.81 1.79 6.51
N ILE A 77 -5.50 3.02 6.92
CA ILE A 77 -5.33 4.12 5.98
C ILE A 77 -3.92 4.68 6.15
N TYR A 78 -3.31 5.00 5.02
CA TYR A 78 -1.96 5.54 4.95
C TYR A 78 -2.00 6.90 4.27
N THR A 79 -1.24 7.83 4.81
CA THR A 79 -0.97 9.14 4.19
C THR A 79 0.53 9.30 3.97
N MET A 80 0.90 9.66 2.76
CA MET A 80 2.29 9.81 2.35
C MET A 80 2.44 11.12 1.57
N LEU A 81 3.17 12.08 2.14
CA LEU A 81 3.43 13.35 1.46
C LEU A 81 4.34 13.12 0.24
N ALA A 82 4.28 14.06 -0.68
CA ALA A 82 5.17 14.05 -1.84
C ALA A 82 6.56 14.53 -1.42
N ASN A 83 7.52 13.63 -1.41
CA ASN A 83 8.89 13.93 -1.03
C ASN A 83 9.89 12.97 -1.70
N LEU A 84 11.17 13.23 -1.52
CA LEU A 84 12.29 12.41 -1.98
C LEU A 84 13.24 12.14 -0.81
N ALA A 85 13.77 10.94 -0.77
CA ALA A 85 14.94 10.58 0.00
C ALA A 85 16.15 10.57 -0.96
N GLY A 86 16.83 11.71 -1.07
CA GLY A 86 17.80 11.96 -2.12
C GLY A 86 17.13 11.94 -3.51
N ILE A 87 17.43 10.92 -4.31
CA ILE A 87 16.79 10.71 -5.62
C ILE A 87 15.65 9.68 -5.56
N GLU A 88 15.52 8.93 -4.47
CA GLU A 88 14.46 7.92 -4.31
C GLU A 88 13.15 8.57 -3.87
N PHE A 89 12.04 8.17 -4.48
CA PHE A 89 10.72 8.61 -4.02
C PHE A 89 10.37 7.99 -2.67
N VAL A 90 9.68 8.75 -1.82
CA VAL A 90 9.16 8.22 -0.56
C VAL A 90 8.26 7.02 -0.81
N LYS A 91 8.39 6.03 0.08
CA LYS A 91 7.73 4.73 -0.04
C LYS A 91 7.32 4.19 1.32
N THR A 92 6.44 3.19 1.31
CA THR A 92 6.19 2.41 2.53
C THR A 92 7.38 1.48 2.83
N ARG A 93 7.48 1.01 4.07
CA ARG A 93 8.31 -0.17 4.36
C ARG A 93 7.85 -1.36 3.53
N THR A 94 8.79 -2.20 3.13
CA THR A 94 8.46 -3.49 2.53
C THR A 94 7.81 -4.38 3.58
N THR A 95 6.64 -4.90 3.26
CA THR A 95 5.85 -5.72 4.19
C THR A 95 5.25 -6.93 3.48
N ARG A 96 5.13 -8.03 4.23
CA ARG A 96 4.50 -9.27 3.78
C ARG A 96 3.37 -9.67 4.72
N CYS A 97 2.24 -10.08 4.16
CA CYS A 97 1.26 -10.91 4.84
C CYS A 97 1.42 -12.35 4.31
N LYS A 98 1.88 -13.25 5.17
CA LYS A 98 2.25 -14.60 4.72
C LYS A 98 1.04 -15.44 4.33
N LYS A 99 -0.08 -15.27 5.06
CA LYS A 99 -1.25 -16.18 4.95
C LYS A 99 -2.42 -15.59 4.17
N TYR A 100 -2.62 -14.29 4.24
CA TYR A 100 -3.85 -13.66 3.74
C TYR A 100 -3.53 -12.63 2.66
N PRO A 101 -4.35 -12.54 1.61
CA PRO A 101 -4.26 -11.47 0.63
C PRO A 101 -4.66 -10.12 1.23
N ARG A 102 -4.36 -9.05 0.51
CA ARG A 102 -4.69 -7.66 0.87
C ARG A 102 -5.31 -6.94 -0.31
N ILE A 103 -6.20 -6.00 -0.06
CA ILE A 103 -6.70 -5.08 -1.08
C ILE A 103 -6.15 -3.69 -0.76
N ILE A 104 -5.58 -3.04 -1.75
CA ILE A 104 -5.18 -1.64 -1.70
C ILE A 104 -6.14 -0.83 -2.57
N GLU A 105 -6.69 0.26 -2.06
CA GLU A 105 -7.47 1.23 -2.83
C GLU A 105 -6.86 2.63 -2.70
N ILE A 106 -6.61 3.30 -3.81
CA ILE A 106 -6.08 4.66 -3.82
C ILE A 106 -7.23 5.65 -3.63
N LEU A 107 -7.19 6.39 -2.53
CA LEU A 107 -8.19 7.40 -2.19
C LEU A 107 -7.86 8.77 -2.81
N HIS A 108 -6.56 9.11 -2.87
CA HIS A 108 -6.06 10.36 -3.44
C HIS A 108 -4.65 10.19 -3.99
N GLY A 109 -4.31 10.95 -5.03
CA GLY A 109 -3.01 10.90 -5.66
C GLY A 109 -2.84 9.70 -6.61
N SER A 110 -1.59 9.33 -6.83
CA SER A 110 -1.21 8.13 -7.59
C SER A 110 0.16 7.64 -7.15
N GLY A 111 0.40 6.34 -7.26
CA GLY A 111 1.66 5.72 -6.86
C GLY A 111 2.05 4.54 -7.72
N THR A 112 3.30 4.15 -7.59
CA THR A 112 3.84 2.90 -8.14
C THR A 112 3.83 1.84 -7.06
N ILE A 113 3.27 0.68 -7.37
CA ILE A 113 3.27 -0.48 -6.51
C ILE A 113 4.26 -1.49 -7.07
N LEU A 114 5.15 -1.97 -6.21
CA LEU A 114 6.00 -3.11 -6.49
C LEU A 114 5.58 -4.26 -5.58
N MET A 115 5.42 -5.43 -6.16
CA MET A 115 5.22 -6.69 -5.46
C MET A 115 6.33 -7.67 -5.85
N GLN A 116 6.79 -8.45 -4.89
CA GLN A 116 7.86 -9.41 -5.11
C GLN A 116 7.55 -10.72 -4.40
N LYS A 117 7.68 -11.83 -5.11
CA LYS A 117 7.64 -13.16 -4.52
C LYS A 117 8.95 -13.88 -4.83
N TYR A 118 9.62 -14.30 -3.79
CA TYR A 118 10.80 -15.13 -3.91
C TYR A 118 10.34 -16.57 -4.18
N ILE A 119 10.76 -17.13 -5.30
CA ILE A 119 10.40 -18.49 -5.72
C ILE A 119 11.52 -19.45 -5.32
N ASN A 120 12.76 -19.13 -5.70
CA ASN A 120 13.96 -19.89 -5.34
C ASN A 120 15.21 -18.97 -5.47
N PRO A 121 16.43 -19.43 -5.11
CA PRO A 121 17.64 -18.61 -5.17
C PRO A 121 17.97 -18.02 -6.55
N LYS A 122 17.41 -18.58 -7.61
CA LYS A 122 17.66 -18.14 -9.00
C LYS A 122 16.44 -17.53 -9.66
N ASP A 123 15.30 -17.41 -8.93
CA ASP A 123 14.06 -16.94 -9.51
C ASP A 123 13.25 -16.13 -8.51
N ASN A 124 12.80 -14.96 -8.95
CA ASN A 124 11.90 -14.12 -8.21
C ASN A 124 10.87 -13.51 -9.17
N LYS A 125 9.62 -13.52 -8.77
CA LYS A 125 8.55 -12.88 -9.51
C LYS A 125 8.40 -11.46 -9.02
N ILE A 126 8.55 -10.49 -9.94
CA ILE A 126 8.43 -9.07 -9.65
C ILE A 126 7.30 -8.48 -10.48
N ILE A 127 6.40 -7.79 -9.83
CA ILE A 127 5.23 -7.19 -10.46
C ILE A 127 5.28 -5.68 -10.19
N LYS A 128 5.09 -4.90 -11.27
CA LYS A 128 4.95 -3.47 -11.20
C LYS A 128 3.55 -3.06 -11.65
N ALA A 129 2.84 -2.33 -10.80
CA ALA A 129 1.55 -1.75 -11.11
C ALA A 129 1.56 -0.25 -10.86
N GLN A 130 0.84 0.50 -11.70
CA GLN A 130 0.51 1.90 -11.45
C GLN A 130 -0.89 1.97 -10.87
N ALA A 131 -1.07 2.75 -9.83
CA ALA A 131 -2.37 2.95 -9.22
C ALA A 131 -2.68 4.44 -9.10
N LYS A 132 -3.87 4.82 -9.55
CA LYS A 132 -4.41 6.17 -9.49
C LYS A 132 -5.65 6.18 -8.60
N LYS A 133 -6.10 7.36 -8.23
CA LYS A 133 -7.34 7.54 -7.45
C LYS A 133 -8.47 6.62 -7.94
N ASN A 134 -9.16 5.98 -7.02
CA ASN A 134 -10.23 4.99 -7.17
C ASN A 134 -9.80 3.62 -7.74
N GLN A 135 -8.55 3.45 -8.14
CA GLN A 135 -8.05 2.12 -8.55
C GLN A 135 -7.77 1.24 -7.34
N LYS A 136 -7.96 -0.05 -7.55
CA LYS A 136 -7.78 -1.10 -6.56
C LYS A 136 -6.78 -2.13 -7.07
N ILE A 137 -6.00 -2.66 -6.16
CA ILE A 137 -5.02 -3.71 -6.46
C ILE A 137 -5.11 -4.74 -5.35
N ILE A 138 -5.10 -6.01 -5.74
CA ILE A 138 -5.01 -7.12 -4.80
C ILE A 138 -3.54 -7.47 -4.64
N ILE A 139 -3.08 -7.64 -3.42
CA ILE A 139 -1.75 -8.15 -3.11
C ILE A 139 -1.93 -9.59 -2.63
N PRO A 140 -1.45 -10.60 -3.36
CA PRO A 140 -1.60 -11.99 -2.94
C PRO A 140 -0.87 -12.29 -1.63
N ALA A 141 -1.29 -13.34 -0.94
CA ALA A 141 -0.56 -13.85 0.21
C ALA A 141 0.87 -14.22 -0.18
N GLY A 142 1.80 -14.01 0.74
CA GLY A 142 3.22 -14.35 0.54
C GLY A 142 4.03 -13.36 -0.30
N TYR A 143 3.40 -12.38 -0.96
CA TYR A 143 4.14 -11.33 -1.66
C TYR A 143 4.65 -10.26 -0.71
N ASP A 144 5.89 -9.85 -0.89
CA ASP A 144 6.41 -8.58 -0.41
C ASP A 144 5.81 -7.46 -1.22
N PHE A 145 5.55 -6.34 -0.57
CA PHE A 145 4.84 -5.23 -1.18
C PHE A 145 5.38 -3.90 -0.66
N VAL A 146 5.50 -2.96 -1.56
CA VAL A 146 5.78 -1.56 -1.29
C VAL A 146 4.94 -0.68 -2.20
N ILE A 147 4.48 0.45 -1.69
CA ILE A 147 3.88 1.51 -2.50
C ILE A 147 4.72 2.78 -2.39
N VAL A 148 4.90 3.46 -3.52
CA VAL A 148 5.79 4.60 -3.69
C VAL A 148 4.98 5.79 -4.17
N ASN A 149 5.08 6.94 -3.51
CA ASN A 149 4.46 8.18 -3.99
C ASN A 149 5.36 8.81 -5.05
N THR A 150 5.00 8.64 -6.31
CA THR A 150 5.78 9.14 -7.45
C THR A 150 5.32 10.52 -7.95
N ARG A 151 4.48 11.22 -7.18
CA ARG A 151 4.07 12.59 -7.46
C ARG A 151 4.96 13.60 -6.72
N GLN A 152 5.12 14.78 -7.30
CA GLN A 152 6.00 15.81 -6.73
C GLN A 152 5.29 16.73 -5.73
N ASN A 153 3.99 16.98 -5.94
CA ASN A 153 3.24 17.98 -5.16
C ASN A 153 1.86 17.45 -4.71
N THR A 154 1.66 16.13 -4.71
CA THR A 154 0.37 15.55 -4.38
C THR A 154 0.57 14.43 -3.38
N PRO A 155 -0.07 14.49 -2.21
CA PRO A 155 0.00 13.39 -1.26
C PRO A 155 -0.65 12.14 -1.86
N LEU A 156 -0.09 10.98 -1.53
CA LEU A 156 -0.69 9.69 -1.81
C LEU A 156 -1.43 9.23 -0.55
N ILE A 157 -2.74 9.02 -0.70
CA ILE A 157 -3.57 8.49 0.39
C ILE A 157 -4.23 7.22 -0.13
N PHE A 158 -4.06 6.13 0.62
CA PHE A 158 -4.64 4.84 0.25
C PHE A 158 -5.14 4.09 1.47
N LEU A 159 -6.11 3.22 1.25
CA LEU A 159 -6.55 2.26 2.25
C LEU A 159 -6.05 0.86 1.93
N GLU A 160 -5.84 0.09 2.97
CA GLU A 160 -5.51 -1.32 2.95
C GLU A 160 -6.60 -2.09 3.69
N VAL A 161 -7.15 -3.10 3.03
CA VAL A 161 -8.13 -4.02 3.63
C VAL A 161 -7.49 -5.39 3.78
N VAL A 162 -7.59 -5.96 4.97
CA VAL A 162 -7.06 -7.29 5.29
C VAL A 162 -8.01 -8.05 6.21
N HIS A 163 -7.91 -9.37 6.20
CA HIS A 163 -8.58 -10.20 7.20
C HIS A 163 -8.12 -9.86 8.63
N TYR A 164 -9.01 -9.97 9.63
CA TYR A 164 -8.70 -9.54 11.00
C TYR A 164 -7.55 -10.34 11.66
N LEU A 165 -7.32 -11.59 11.26
CA LEU A 165 -6.20 -12.42 11.71
C LEU A 165 -4.89 -12.15 10.94
N ALA A 166 -4.91 -11.29 9.93
CA ALA A 166 -3.72 -11.00 9.12
C ALA A 166 -2.62 -10.37 10.00
N ILE A 167 -1.44 -10.98 9.93
CA ILE A 167 -0.21 -10.48 10.53
C ILE A 167 0.68 -9.96 9.41
N ILE A 168 0.86 -8.64 9.38
CA ILE A 168 1.73 -7.97 8.41
C ILE A 168 3.08 -7.76 9.07
N ARG A 169 4.13 -8.30 8.48
CA ARG A 169 5.51 -8.21 8.97
C ARG A 169 6.36 -7.37 8.04
N ARG A 170 7.30 -6.63 8.62
CA ARG A 170 8.41 -6.00 7.88
C ARG A 170 9.32 -7.08 7.32
N THR A 171 9.83 -6.88 6.11
CA THR A 171 10.66 -7.84 5.39
C THR A 171 11.74 -7.14 4.56
N LEU A 172 12.72 -7.92 4.06
CA LEU A 172 13.75 -7.51 3.11
C LEU A 172 14.72 -6.42 3.60
N ASP A 173 14.89 -6.24 4.91
CA ASP A 173 15.87 -5.26 5.43
C ASP A 173 17.31 -5.65 5.05
N GLU A 174 17.66 -6.91 5.17
CA GLU A 174 18.98 -7.50 4.82
C GLU A 174 19.36 -7.29 3.34
N ASN A 175 18.37 -7.15 2.45
CA ASN A 175 18.57 -6.88 1.04
C ASN A 175 18.38 -5.41 0.67
N SER A 176 18.28 -4.52 1.65
CA SER A 176 17.95 -3.10 1.46
C SER A 176 16.64 -2.90 0.69
N GLY A 177 15.60 -3.67 1.02
CA GLY A 177 14.26 -3.56 0.46
C GLY A 177 14.01 -4.41 -0.77
N MET A 178 13.15 -3.94 -1.66
CA MET A 178 12.74 -4.64 -2.89
C MET A 178 13.89 -4.76 -3.90
N ALA A 179 13.76 -5.68 -4.85
CA ALA A 179 14.74 -5.86 -5.93
C ALA A 179 14.85 -4.66 -6.89
N TYR A 180 13.94 -3.70 -6.78
CA TYR A 180 13.98 -2.44 -7.50
C TYR A 180 13.67 -1.26 -6.59
N TYR A 181 14.39 -0.16 -6.82
CA TYR A 181 14.08 1.17 -6.30
C TYR A 181 13.30 1.99 -7.34
N VAL A 182 12.51 2.92 -6.87
CA VAL A 182 11.83 3.90 -7.73
C VAL A 182 12.45 5.26 -7.48
N ILE A 183 13.13 5.78 -8.49
CA ILE A 183 13.90 7.01 -8.38
C ILE A 183 13.37 8.10 -9.31
N ARG A 184 13.77 9.34 -9.02
CA ARG A 184 13.59 10.49 -9.89
C ARG A 184 14.89 10.76 -10.64
N LYS A 185 14.84 10.66 -11.97
CA LYS A 185 15.95 11.01 -12.86
C LYS A 185 15.42 11.87 -13.99
N ASN A 186 16.08 13.03 -14.23
CA ASN A 186 15.65 13.99 -15.26
C ASN A 186 14.15 14.34 -15.18
N ALA A 187 13.66 14.63 -13.99
CA ALA A 187 12.26 14.91 -13.67
C ALA A 187 11.26 13.78 -13.99
N LYS A 188 11.74 12.60 -14.39
CA LYS A 188 10.92 11.41 -14.69
C LYS A 188 11.09 10.34 -13.61
N GLN A 189 10.09 9.47 -13.51
CA GLN A 189 10.18 8.27 -12.69
C GLN A 189 10.93 7.19 -13.47
N GLU A 190 11.96 6.64 -12.86
CA GLU A 190 12.67 5.44 -13.32
C GLU A 190 12.66 4.36 -12.24
N ILE A 191 12.77 3.10 -12.65
CA ILE A 191 13.05 1.99 -11.74
C ILE A 191 14.49 1.52 -11.98
N VAL A 192 15.23 1.33 -10.91
CA VAL A 192 16.62 0.87 -10.96
C VAL A 192 16.77 -0.37 -10.12
N ARG A 193 17.63 -1.28 -10.57
CA ARG A 193 17.89 -2.53 -9.84
C ARG A 193 18.56 -2.22 -8.50
N ASN A 194 18.15 -2.99 -7.50
CA ASN A 194 18.83 -3.00 -6.21
C ASN A 194 20.08 -3.89 -6.33
N PRO A 195 21.29 -3.34 -6.11
CA PRO A 195 22.53 -4.08 -6.30
C PRO A 195 22.73 -5.25 -5.34
N ASN A 196 21.97 -5.29 -4.24
CA ASN A 196 22.04 -6.39 -3.28
C ASN A 196 21.38 -7.69 -3.77
N TYR A 197 20.67 -7.63 -4.90
CA TYR A 197 20.09 -8.81 -5.54
C TYR A 197 20.98 -9.32 -6.67
N LYS A 198 21.51 -10.53 -6.55
CA LYS A 198 22.36 -11.16 -7.59
C LYS A 198 21.57 -11.45 -8.86
N ILE A 199 20.36 -11.94 -8.72
CA ILE A 199 19.46 -12.29 -9.81
C ILE A 199 18.14 -11.55 -9.64
N VAL A 200 17.72 -10.84 -10.67
CA VAL A 200 16.51 -10.05 -10.68
C VAL A 200 15.82 -10.19 -12.03
N ASN A 201 14.60 -10.70 -12.01
CA ASN A 201 13.75 -10.74 -13.20
C ASN A 201 13.19 -9.34 -13.51
N GLU A 202 12.91 -9.08 -14.77
CA GLU A 202 12.25 -7.85 -15.17
C GLU A 202 10.82 -7.78 -14.60
N PRO A 203 10.37 -6.57 -14.16
CA PRO A 203 9.04 -6.43 -13.59
C PRO A 203 7.93 -6.68 -14.62
N GLU A 204 7.08 -7.63 -14.31
CA GLU A 204 5.87 -7.92 -15.07
C GLU A 204 4.78 -6.87 -14.83
N LYS A 205 3.95 -6.64 -15.83
CA LYS A 205 2.70 -5.87 -15.68
C LYS A 205 1.53 -6.84 -15.51
N ILE A 206 0.59 -6.48 -14.68
CA ILE A 206 -0.65 -7.25 -14.48
C ILE A 206 -1.87 -6.49 -14.97
N ASP A 207 -2.86 -7.23 -15.45
CA ASP A 207 -4.18 -6.69 -15.74
C ASP A 207 -5.01 -6.68 -14.44
N THR A 208 -4.91 -5.55 -13.73
CA THR A 208 -5.62 -5.35 -12.46
C THR A 208 -7.13 -5.40 -12.63
N GLU A 209 -7.69 -4.97 -13.77
CA GLU A 209 -9.14 -4.98 -13.98
C GLU A 209 -9.68 -6.39 -14.16
N LYS A 210 -8.95 -7.24 -14.90
CA LYS A 210 -9.30 -8.64 -15.04
C LYS A 210 -9.35 -9.34 -13.69
N ILE A 211 -8.29 -9.15 -12.87
CA ILE A 211 -8.20 -9.74 -11.54
C ILE A 211 -9.37 -9.25 -10.65
N LEU A 212 -9.67 -7.95 -10.62
CA LEU A 212 -10.77 -7.43 -9.83
C LEU A 212 -12.12 -8.04 -10.21
N LYS A 213 -12.35 -8.30 -11.51
CA LYS A 213 -13.57 -8.96 -11.99
C LYS A 213 -13.67 -10.40 -11.50
N GLU A 214 -12.58 -11.18 -11.51
CA GLU A 214 -12.53 -12.55 -11.02
C GLU A 214 -12.94 -12.63 -9.53
N TYR A 215 -12.59 -11.61 -8.73
CA TYR A 215 -12.97 -11.53 -7.31
C TYR A 215 -14.25 -10.71 -7.07
N SER A 216 -15.05 -10.44 -8.12
CA SER A 216 -16.31 -9.70 -8.04
C SER A 216 -16.19 -8.31 -7.41
N ILE A 217 -15.01 -7.67 -7.53
CA ILE A 217 -14.77 -6.33 -7.03
C ILE A 217 -15.18 -5.30 -8.09
N THR A 218 -16.08 -4.40 -7.72
CA THR A 218 -16.57 -3.35 -8.60
C THR A 218 -15.58 -2.16 -8.64
N PRO A 219 -15.02 -1.77 -9.80
CA PRO A 219 -14.06 -0.66 -9.86
C PRO A 219 -14.63 0.69 -9.38
N LYS A 220 -15.88 0.99 -9.70
CA LYS A 220 -16.51 2.30 -9.46
C LYS A 220 -16.98 2.53 -8.01
N THR A 221 -17.15 1.48 -7.21
CA THR A 221 -17.62 1.59 -5.83
C THR A 221 -16.45 1.37 -4.87
N THR A 222 -16.33 2.17 -3.81
CA THR A 222 -15.26 2.00 -2.82
C THR A 222 -15.33 0.63 -2.16
N ILE A 223 -14.17 0.07 -1.80
CA ILE A 223 -14.09 -1.25 -1.15
C ILE A 223 -14.90 -1.28 0.14
N THR A 224 -14.81 -0.24 0.95
CA THR A 224 -15.55 -0.12 2.21
C THR A 224 -17.07 -0.23 2.00
N LYS A 225 -17.62 0.49 1.01
CA LYS A 225 -19.05 0.39 0.66
C LYS A 225 -19.42 -0.99 0.13
N GLN A 226 -18.54 -1.64 -0.63
CA GLN A 226 -18.80 -2.99 -1.12
C GLN A 226 -18.84 -4.00 0.04
N ILE A 227 -17.90 -3.91 0.98
CA ILE A 227 -17.86 -4.74 2.19
C ILE A 227 -19.11 -4.52 3.06
N ILE A 228 -19.53 -3.27 3.23
CA ILE A 228 -20.73 -2.95 4.01
C ILE A 228 -21.96 -3.61 3.41
N ARG A 229 -22.10 -3.54 2.08
CA ARG A 229 -23.30 -4.03 1.37
C ARG A 229 -23.33 -5.54 1.18
N LYS A 230 -22.19 -6.17 0.89
CA LYS A 230 -22.07 -7.57 0.47
C LYS A 230 -20.77 -8.18 0.98
N ASN A 231 -20.66 -8.37 2.30
CA ASN A 231 -19.44 -8.88 2.94
C ASN A 231 -19.03 -10.26 2.42
N GLU A 232 -20.00 -11.10 2.09
CA GLU A 232 -19.78 -12.46 1.58
C GLU A 232 -18.91 -12.51 0.31
N ARG A 233 -18.90 -11.44 -0.48
CA ARG A 233 -18.02 -11.34 -1.65
C ARG A 233 -16.54 -11.23 -1.31
N PHE A 234 -16.22 -10.97 -0.05
CA PHE A 234 -14.86 -10.79 0.46
C PHE A 234 -14.38 -11.98 1.31
N ASP A 235 -15.14 -13.10 1.32
CA ASP A 235 -14.76 -14.29 2.08
C ASP A 235 -13.41 -14.87 1.65
N TRP A 236 -13.00 -14.61 0.42
CA TRP A 236 -11.68 -14.99 -0.09
C TRP A 236 -10.52 -14.29 0.65
N LEU A 237 -10.75 -13.13 1.31
CA LEU A 237 -9.75 -12.50 2.16
C LEU A 237 -9.36 -13.37 3.37
N SER A 238 -10.21 -14.31 3.77
CA SER A 238 -9.95 -15.26 4.85
C SER A 238 -9.27 -16.53 4.39
N LYS A 239 -9.10 -16.74 3.08
CA LYS A 239 -8.52 -17.96 2.52
C LYS A 239 -7.03 -17.75 2.27
N GLU A 240 -6.23 -18.69 2.77
CA GLU A 240 -4.81 -18.77 2.44
C GLU A 240 -4.68 -19.10 0.94
N ASP A 241 -3.70 -18.50 0.27
CA ASP A 241 -3.39 -18.74 -1.16
C ASP A 241 -4.57 -18.58 -2.15
N ALA A 242 -5.59 -17.80 -1.77
CA ALA A 242 -6.75 -17.56 -2.61
C ALA A 242 -6.42 -16.90 -3.96
N ILE A 243 -5.24 -16.30 -4.11
CA ILE A 243 -4.84 -15.52 -5.26
C ILE A 243 -3.42 -15.87 -5.68
N THR A 244 -3.26 -16.20 -6.96
CA THR A 244 -1.96 -16.33 -7.62
C THR A 244 -1.91 -15.38 -8.82
N TYR A 245 -0.75 -14.76 -9.04
CA TYR A 245 -0.43 -13.99 -10.24
C TYR A 245 0.46 -14.81 -11.17
#